data_e56201f9319b38ec76a19452ecf704b3
#
_entry.id   e56201f9319b38ec76a19452ecf704b3
#
_cell.length_a   1.000
_cell.length_b   1.000
_cell.length_c   1.000
_cell.angle_alpha   90.00
_cell.angle_beta   90.00
_cell.angle_gamma   90.00
#
_symmetry.space_group_name_H-M   'P 1'
#
loop_
_entity.id
_entity.type
_entity.pdbx_description
1 polymer ?
#
loop_
_entity_poly.entity_id
_entity_poly.type
_entity_poly.pdbx_seq_one_letter_code
_entity_poly.pdbx_strand_id
1 'polypeptide(L)' 'MDKANEYLAHAQIRPVGEAAVMVSFGDIVDPNLFYCAQALSEALEKEPFPGLREFESSYTGVTIFYDPL' A
#
# COMPACT_ATOMS: atom_id res chain seq x y z
N MET A 1 -12.10 15.27 9.03
CA MET A 1 -11.97 13.92 8.45
C MET A 1 -10.98 13.90 7.31
N ASP A 2 -10.04 13.02 7.39
CA ASP A 2 -9.03 12.92 6.36
C ASP A 2 -9.55 12.25 5.11
N LYS A 3 -9.21 12.84 3.98
CA LYS A 3 -9.49 12.19 2.70
C LYS A 3 -8.71 10.88 2.58
N ALA A 4 -7.56 10.79 3.24
CA ALA A 4 -6.77 9.57 3.24
C ALA A 4 -7.58 8.39 3.81
N ASN A 5 -8.36 8.62 4.85
CA ASN A 5 -9.20 7.58 5.42
C ASN A 5 -10.26 7.09 4.42
N GLU A 6 -10.80 7.98 3.62
CA GLU A 6 -11.76 7.61 2.60
C GLU A 6 -11.11 6.72 1.54
N TYR A 7 -9.92 7.08 1.09
CA TYR A 7 -9.22 6.29 0.09
C TYR A 7 -8.80 4.94 0.65
N LEU A 8 -8.36 4.92 1.90
CA LEU A 8 -7.99 3.66 2.54
C LEU A 8 -9.21 2.74 2.69
N ALA A 9 -10.39 3.30 2.93
CA ALA A 9 -11.60 2.52 3.04
C ALA A 9 -11.98 1.86 1.72
N HIS A 10 -11.53 2.43 0.60
CA HIS A 10 -11.83 1.90 -0.73
C HIS A 10 -10.63 1.18 -1.34
N ALA A 11 -9.56 0.99 -0.58
CA ALA A 11 -8.38 0.31 -1.08
C ALA A 11 -8.69 -1.13 -1.43
N GLN A 12 -8.10 -1.59 -2.52
CA GLN A 12 -8.23 -2.98 -2.94
C GLN A 12 -6.90 -3.68 -2.74
N ILE A 13 -6.95 -4.90 -2.25
CA ILE A 13 -5.75 -5.69 -2.01
C ILE A 13 -5.81 -6.90 -2.94
N ARG A 14 -4.76 -7.07 -3.73
CA ARG A 14 -4.65 -8.18 -4.67
C ARG A 14 -3.37 -8.95 -4.45
N PRO A 15 -3.43 -10.25 -4.47
CA PRO A 15 -2.19 -11.02 -4.47
C PRO A 15 -1.46 -10.86 -5.80
N VAL A 16 -0.13 -10.76 -5.73
CA VAL A 16 0.73 -10.67 -6.89
C VAL A 16 1.78 -11.74 -6.73
N GLY A 17 1.49 -12.94 -7.24
CA GLY A 17 2.34 -14.09 -7.00
C GLY A 17 2.16 -14.63 -5.60
N GLU A 18 3.13 -15.40 -5.13
CA GLU A 18 3.04 -16.10 -3.85
C GLU A 18 3.53 -15.29 -2.67
N ALA A 19 4.31 -14.26 -2.94
CA ALA A 19 5.01 -13.54 -1.87
C ALA A 19 4.86 -12.03 -1.99
N ALA A 20 3.78 -11.58 -2.60
CA ALA A 20 3.53 -10.13 -2.74
C ALA A 20 2.04 -9.85 -2.80
N VAL A 21 1.67 -8.69 -2.29
CA VAL A 21 0.32 -8.17 -2.45
C VAL A 21 0.42 -6.72 -2.92
N MET A 22 -0.54 -6.31 -3.71
CA MET A 22 -0.63 -4.93 -4.14
C MET A 22 -1.83 -4.28 -3.47
N VAL A 23 -1.59 -3.16 -2.80
CA VAL A 23 -2.64 -2.34 -2.23
C VAL A 23 -2.89 -1.19 -3.18
N SER A 24 -4.05 -1.17 -3.82
CA SER A 24 -4.40 -0.17 -4.80
C SER A 24 -5.44 0.78 -4.25
N PHE A 25 -5.20 2.08 -4.38
CA PHE A 25 -6.12 3.09 -3.88
C PHE A 25 -7.01 3.67 -4.97
N GLY A 26 -6.74 3.34 -6.22
CA GLY A 26 -7.56 3.82 -7.34
C GLY A 26 -6.87 3.62 -8.66
N ASP A 27 -7.59 3.91 -9.73
CA ASP A 27 -7.08 3.69 -11.10
C ASP A 27 -6.66 4.97 -11.80
N ILE A 28 -6.83 6.11 -11.15
CA ILE A 28 -6.50 7.39 -11.76
C ILE A 28 -5.34 8.04 -11.01
N VAL A 29 -4.62 8.90 -11.71
CA VAL A 29 -3.53 9.65 -11.09
C VAL A 29 -4.14 10.83 -10.33
N ASP A 30 -4.07 10.76 -9.02
CA ASP A 30 -4.64 11.77 -8.13
C ASP A 30 -3.63 12.01 -7.01
N PRO A 31 -3.28 13.26 -6.73
CA PRO A 31 -2.31 13.54 -5.64
C PRO A 31 -2.71 12.97 -4.30
N ASN A 32 -4.01 12.87 -4.03
CA ASN A 32 -4.46 12.28 -2.77
C ASN A 32 -4.13 10.80 -2.68
N LEU A 33 -4.15 10.09 -3.80
CA LEU A 33 -3.77 8.68 -3.83
C LEU A 33 -2.28 8.52 -3.56
N PHE A 34 -1.48 9.43 -4.09
CA PHE A 34 -0.05 9.43 -3.82
C PHE A 34 0.23 9.62 -2.33
N TYR A 35 -0.50 10.51 -1.68
CA TYR A 35 -0.33 10.72 -0.25
C TYR A 35 -0.74 9.48 0.55
N CYS A 36 -1.76 8.77 0.10
CA CYS A 36 -2.16 7.52 0.75
C CYS A 36 -1.05 6.47 0.64
N ALA A 37 -0.45 6.37 -0.53
CA ALA A 37 0.65 5.42 -0.74
C ALA A 37 1.84 5.78 0.14
N GLN A 38 2.15 7.08 0.24
CA GLN A 38 3.23 7.51 1.12
C GLN A 38 2.95 7.21 2.57
N ALA A 39 1.71 7.46 3.02
CA ALA A 39 1.33 7.19 4.40
C ALA A 39 1.48 5.72 4.74
N LEU A 40 1.05 4.84 3.84
CA LEU A 40 1.20 3.41 4.06
C LEU A 40 2.67 3.01 4.08
N SER A 41 3.46 3.57 3.17
CA SER A 41 4.89 3.27 3.12
C SER A 41 5.59 3.69 4.42
N GLU A 42 5.25 4.87 4.93
CA GLU A 42 5.83 5.33 6.19
C GLU A 42 5.43 4.44 7.35
N ALA A 43 4.18 4.01 7.37
CA ALA A 43 3.72 3.11 8.42
C ALA A 43 4.48 1.79 8.39
N LEU A 44 4.73 1.25 7.19
CA LEU A 44 5.48 0.01 7.05
C LEU A 44 6.93 0.17 7.48
N GLU A 45 7.52 1.35 7.23
CA GLU A 45 8.88 1.60 7.69
C GLU A 45 8.98 1.69 9.20
N LYS A 46 8.00 2.35 9.81
CA LYS A 46 8.03 2.58 11.26
C LYS A 46 7.67 1.34 12.05
N GLU A 47 6.70 0.59 11.55
CA GLU A 47 6.22 -0.60 12.24
C GLU A 47 6.05 -1.75 11.26
N PRO A 48 7.17 -2.32 10.80
CA PRO A 48 7.09 -3.45 9.88
C PRO A 48 6.49 -4.67 10.58
N PHE A 49 5.67 -5.42 9.84
CA PHE A 49 5.11 -6.64 10.39
C PHE A 49 6.10 -7.79 10.19
N PRO A 50 5.98 -8.87 11.00
CA PRO A 50 6.86 -10.02 10.82
C PRO A 50 6.67 -10.61 9.41
N GLY A 51 7.79 -10.83 8.73
CA GLY A 51 7.76 -11.37 7.39
C GLY A 51 7.82 -10.32 6.29
N LEU A 52 7.71 -9.04 6.63
CA LEU A 52 7.86 -8.00 5.63
C LEU A 52 9.27 -7.98 5.09
N ARG A 53 9.42 -8.03 3.76
CA ARG A 53 10.74 -7.99 3.12
C ARG A 53 11.03 -6.61 2.55
N GLU A 54 10.16 -6.11 1.71
CA GLU A 54 10.31 -4.78 1.15
C GLU A 54 8.97 -4.32 0.59
N PHE A 55 8.91 -3.08 0.20
CA PHE A 55 7.72 -2.55 -0.44
C PHE A 55 8.14 -1.47 -1.44
N GLU A 56 7.27 -1.27 -2.44
CA GLU A 56 7.49 -0.24 -3.45
C GLU A 56 6.21 0.56 -3.59
N SER A 57 6.32 1.88 -3.57
CA SER A 57 5.16 2.74 -3.74
C SER A 57 5.07 3.24 -5.18
N SER A 58 3.85 3.49 -5.62
CA SER A 58 3.58 4.09 -6.92
C SER A 58 2.54 5.18 -6.70
N TYR A 59 2.09 5.81 -7.80
CA TYR A 59 1.09 6.87 -7.68
C TYR A 59 -0.23 6.40 -7.13
N THR A 60 -0.58 5.15 -7.37
CA THR A 60 -1.91 4.65 -7.03
C THR A 60 -1.91 3.56 -5.98
N GLY A 61 -0.75 3.16 -5.49
CA GLY A 61 -0.73 2.10 -4.51
C GLY A 61 0.64 1.71 -4.03
N VAL A 62 0.69 0.61 -3.30
CA VAL A 62 1.93 0.08 -2.73
C VAL A 62 1.96 -1.42 -2.98
N THR A 63 3.08 -1.92 -3.48
CA THR A 63 3.31 -3.36 -3.61
C THR A 63 4.15 -3.80 -2.44
N ILE A 64 3.68 -4.79 -1.71
CA ILE A 64 4.33 -5.26 -0.49
C ILE A 64 4.85 -6.68 -0.73
N PHE A 65 6.14 -6.86 -0.53
CA PHE A 65 6.77 -8.18 -0.66
C PHE A 65 7.00 -8.75 0.74
N TYR A 66 6.62 -9.99 0.94
CA TYR A 66 6.70 -10.60 2.25
C TYR A 66 7.15 -12.05 2.13
N ASP A 67 7.54 -12.60 3.28
CA ASP A 67 7.91 -14.00 3.38
C ASP A 67 6.61 -14.79 3.62
N PRO A 68 6.26 -15.74 2.74
CA PRO A 68 4.97 -16.42 2.83
C PRO A 68 4.85 -17.42 3.98
N LEU A 69 5.87 -17.59 4.77
CA LEU A 69 5.77 -18.51 5.90
C LEU A 69 5.18 -17.85 7.14
#